data_c6054b2817b29c00d396e81efb1da113
#
_entry.id   c6054b2817b29c00d396e81efb1da113
#
_cell.length_a   1.000
_cell.length_b   1.000
_cell.length_c   1.000
_cell.angle_alpha   90.00
_cell.angle_beta   90.00
_cell.angle_gamma   90.00
#
_symmetry.space_group_name_H-M   'P 1'
#
loop_
_entity.id
_entity.type
_entity.pdbx_description
1 polymer ?
#
loop_
_entity_poly.entity_id
_entity_poly.type
_entity_poly.pdbx_seq_one_letter_code
_entity_poly.pdbx_strand_id
1 'polypeptide(L)'
;EKPEYVFLAAAFVGGIIANSRYRADFIFRNLQIQQNVIGESFRHGVSKLLFLGSTCIYPREAPQPMKENALLTSPLEYTNEPYAIAKIAGLKMCESFNLQYGTNYIAVMPTNLYGPNDNFHLENSHVLPAMVRKIHLAKCLMEGDWNAVRKDLNARPVEQVDGTAEEK
;
A
#
# COMPACT_ATOMS: atom_id res chain seq x y z
N GLU A 1 3.33 -25.94 6.19
CA GLU A 1 2.65 -26.01 4.88
C GLU A 1 3.67 -25.71 3.78
N LYS A 2 3.49 -26.34 2.62
CA LYS A 2 4.31 -26.07 1.43
C LYS A 2 3.38 -25.53 0.35
N PRO A 3 3.18 -24.20 0.27
CA PRO A 3 2.30 -23.63 -0.73
C PRO A 3 2.92 -23.81 -2.13
N GLU A 4 2.10 -24.11 -3.11
CA GLU A 4 2.50 -24.14 -4.51
C GLU A 4 2.59 -22.74 -5.11
N TYR A 5 1.69 -21.84 -4.69
CA TYR A 5 1.59 -20.47 -5.15
C TYR A 5 1.66 -19.49 -3.98
N VAL A 6 2.35 -18.38 -4.17
CA VAL A 6 2.47 -17.31 -3.16
C VAL A 6 2.03 -15.99 -3.75
N PHE A 7 1.12 -15.30 -3.06
CA PHE A 7 0.73 -13.92 -3.36
C PHE A 7 1.27 -13.02 -2.25
N LEU A 8 2.36 -12.32 -2.55
CA LEU A 8 2.99 -11.40 -1.59
C LEU A 8 2.33 -10.02 -1.65
N ALA A 9 1.22 -9.90 -0.95
CA ALA A 9 0.50 -8.64 -0.79
C ALA A 9 0.92 -7.86 0.45
N ALA A 10 1.69 -8.48 1.35
CA ALA A 10 2.14 -7.86 2.58
C ALA A 10 3.15 -6.74 2.31
N ALA A 11 2.91 -5.62 3.00
CA ALA A 11 3.84 -4.50 3.05
C ALA A 11 3.54 -3.61 4.26
N PHE A 12 4.55 -2.90 4.77
CA PHE A 12 4.36 -1.79 5.69
C PHE A 12 4.03 -0.55 4.87
N VAL A 13 2.77 -0.10 4.95
CA VAL A 13 2.20 0.95 4.09
C VAL A 13 1.64 2.10 4.92
N GLY A 14 1.48 3.26 4.28
CA GLY A 14 0.88 4.44 4.89
C GLY A 14 0.83 5.62 3.91
N GLY A 15 0.09 6.65 4.27
CA GLY A 15 -0.02 7.88 3.48
C GLY A 15 1.29 8.71 3.49
N ILE A 16 1.26 9.85 2.81
CA ILE A 16 2.42 10.74 2.63
C ILE A 16 3.04 11.16 3.97
N ILE A 17 2.23 11.52 4.97
CA ILE A 17 2.70 11.95 6.29
C ILE A 17 3.50 10.83 6.97
N ALA A 18 2.97 9.61 6.96
CA ALA A 18 3.64 8.46 7.55
C ALA A 18 4.97 8.13 6.84
N ASN A 19 4.97 8.13 5.51
CA ASN A 19 6.17 7.91 4.69
C ASN A 19 7.26 8.96 4.98
N SER A 20 6.89 10.23 5.09
CA SER A 20 7.83 11.32 5.39
C SER A 20 8.42 11.21 6.80
N ARG A 21 7.61 10.78 7.78
CA ARG A 21 7.99 10.72 9.20
C ARG A 21 8.78 9.47 9.57
N TYR A 22 8.39 8.31 9.03
CA TYR A 22 8.94 6.99 9.42
C TYR A 22 9.80 6.37 8.31
N ARG A 23 10.62 7.18 7.66
CA ARG A 23 11.43 6.79 6.49
C ARG A 23 12.23 5.51 6.69
N ALA A 24 12.92 5.38 7.82
CA ALA A 24 13.72 4.20 8.14
C ALA A 24 12.87 2.94 8.30
N ASP A 25 11.72 3.03 8.97
CA ASP A 25 10.79 1.90 9.11
C ASP A 25 10.23 1.45 7.76
N PHE A 26 9.89 2.40 6.88
CA PHE A 26 9.35 2.07 5.57
C PHE A 26 10.33 1.30 4.69
N ILE A 27 11.60 1.69 4.65
CA ILE A 27 12.58 0.93 3.88
C ILE A 27 12.92 -0.39 4.56
N PHE A 28 13.24 -0.36 5.85
CA PHE A 28 13.74 -1.52 6.58
C PHE A 28 12.72 -2.66 6.64
N ARG A 29 11.50 -2.37 7.09
CA ARG A 29 10.45 -3.40 7.24
C ARG A 29 10.02 -3.99 5.91
N ASN A 30 9.89 -3.17 4.86
CA ASN A 30 9.52 -3.67 3.54
C ASN A 30 10.63 -4.55 2.93
N LEU A 31 11.90 -4.17 3.05
CA LEU A 31 13.02 -5.01 2.64
C LEU A 31 13.01 -6.34 3.40
N GLN A 32 12.80 -6.31 4.70
CA GLN A 32 12.77 -7.52 5.53
C GLN A 32 11.61 -8.47 5.14
N ILE A 33 10.41 -7.94 4.95
CA ILE A 33 9.24 -8.73 4.54
C ILE A 33 9.50 -9.42 3.20
N GLN A 34 9.87 -8.67 2.18
CA GLN A 34 10.02 -9.20 0.83
C GLN A 34 11.23 -10.14 0.72
N GLN A 35 12.35 -9.82 1.37
CA GLN A 35 13.53 -10.68 1.39
C GLN A 35 13.18 -12.05 2.01
N ASN A 36 12.49 -12.05 3.14
CA ASN A 36 12.11 -13.29 3.82
C ASN A 36 11.14 -14.10 2.95
N VAL A 37 10.05 -13.48 2.45
CA VAL A 37 9.04 -14.23 1.71
C VAL A 37 9.57 -14.74 0.37
N ILE A 38 10.29 -13.93 -0.40
CA ILE A 38 10.87 -14.35 -1.69
C ILE A 38 11.93 -15.43 -1.46
N GLY A 39 12.82 -15.23 -0.48
CA GLY A 39 13.88 -16.19 -0.16
C GLY A 39 13.33 -17.53 0.32
N GLU A 40 12.36 -17.54 1.23
CA GLU A 40 11.73 -18.77 1.71
C GLU A 40 10.89 -19.45 0.61
N SER A 41 10.22 -18.68 -0.23
CA SER A 41 9.53 -19.23 -1.40
C SER A 41 10.47 -20.02 -2.30
N PHE A 42 11.66 -19.50 -2.53
CA PHE A 42 12.68 -20.22 -3.30
C PHE A 42 13.18 -21.49 -2.58
N ARG A 43 13.54 -21.39 -1.30
CA ARG A 43 14.01 -22.54 -0.51
C ARG A 43 13.00 -23.68 -0.43
N HIS A 44 11.72 -23.35 -0.44
CA HIS A 44 10.62 -24.32 -0.35
C HIS A 44 10.05 -24.75 -1.70
N GLY A 45 10.66 -24.34 -2.82
CA GLY A 45 10.27 -24.78 -4.15
C GLY A 45 8.90 -24.28 -4.60
N VAL A 46 8.51 -23.07 -4.22
CA VAL A 46 7.27 -22.44 -4.67
C VAL A 46 7.28 -22.32 -6.19
N SER A 47 6.25 -22.88 -6.83
CA SER A 47 6.15 -22.92 -8.30
C SER A 47 5.96 -21.54 -8.92
N LYS A 48 5.19 -20.67 -8.25
CA LYS A 48 4.92 -19.31 -8.74
C LYS A 48 4.73 -18.33 -7.58
N LEU A 49 5.34 -17.16 -7.70
CA LEU A 49 5.16 -16.07 -6.75
C LEU A 49 4.69 -14.81 -7.48
N LEU A 50 3.67 -14.16 -6.93
CA LEU A 50 3.22 -12.83 -7.34
C LEU A 50 3.65 -11.81 -6.29
N PHE A 51 4.53 -10.89 -6.68
CA PHE A 51 4.94 -9.76 -5.85
C PHE A 51 4.14 -8.50 -6.22
N LEU A 52 3.47 -7.91 -5.25
CA LEU A 52 2.81 -6.63 -5.44
C LEU A 52 3.80 -5.49 -5.23
N GLY A 53 4.22 -4.89 -6.32
CA GLY A 53 4.98 -3.65 -6.36
C GLY A 53 4.09 -2.43 -6.03
N SER A 54 4.38 -1.32 -6.65
CA SER A 54 3.61 -0.08 -6.54
C SER A 54 3.99 0.87 -7.67
N THR A 55 3.08 1.71 -8.12
CA THR A 55 3.38 2.76 -9.13
C THR A 55 4.34 3.84 -8.61
N CYS A 56 4.55 3.97 -7.29
CA CYS A 56 5.51 4.90 -6.73
C CYS A 56 7.00 4.56 -7.02
N ILE A 57 7.27 3.39 -7.61
CA ILE A 57 8.62 3.01 -8.06
C ILE A 57 9.08 3.78 -9.30
N TYR A 58 8.17 4.41 -10.00
CA TYR A 58 8.50 5.20 -11.18
C TYR A 58 8.97 6.60 -10.80
N PRO A 59 9.81 7.22 -11.64
CA PRO A 59 10.25 8.58 -11.42
C PRO A 59 9.10 9.57 -11.25
N ARG A 60 9.30 10.58 -10.40
CA ARG A 60 8.32 11.65 -10.19
C ARG A 60 7.91 12.33 -11.50
N GLU A 61 8.86 12.61 -12.37
CA GLU A 61 8.66 13.31 -13.64
C GLU A 61 8.58 12.34 -14.84
N ALA A 62 8.14 11.10 -14.61
CA ALA A 62 7.99 10.14 -15.72
C ALA A 62 6.95 10.62 -16.74
N PRO A 63 7.24 10.48 -18.05
CA PRO A 63 6.30 10.82 -19.12
C PRO A 63 4.98 10.05 -18.99
N GLN A 64 3.88 10.69 -19.39
CA GLN A 64 2.56 10.07 -19.42
C GLN A 64 2.12 9.78 -20.88
N PRO A 65 1.55 8.61 -21.16
CA PRO A 65 1.34 7.46 -20.28
C PRO A 65 2.66 6.81 -19.86
N MET A 66 2.74 6.44 -18.58
CA MET A 66 3.93 5.87 -17.97
C MET A 66 4.20 4.47 -18.51
N LYS A 67 5.45 4.21 -18.97
CA LYS A 67 5.89 2.91 -19.49
C LYS A 67 6.80 2.21 -18.48
N GLU A 68 6.83 0.88 -18.51
CA GLU A 68 7.66 0.07 -17.61
C GLU A 68 9.16 0.41 -17.69
N ASN A 69 9.66 0.78 -18.85
CA ASN A 69 11.07 1.17 -19.05
C ASN A 69 11.45 2.53 -18.46
N ALA A 70 10.48 3.27 -17.91
CA ALA A 70 10.76 4.49 -17.14
C ALA A 70 11.37 4.20 -15.75
N LEU A 71 11.38 2.94 -15.32
CA LEU A 71 11.96 2.55 -14.03
C LEU A 71 13.45 2.96 -13.95
N LEU A 72 13.82 3.64 -12.85
CA LEU A 72 15.19 4.07 -12.55
C LEU A 72 15.80 5.08 -13.55
N THR A 73 15.02 5.77 -14.34
CA THR A 73 15.53 6.74 -15.33
C THR A 73 15.75 8.15 -14.77
N SER A 74 15.13 8.48 -13.65
CA SER A 74 15.31 9.76 -12.95
C SER A 74 14.88 9.65 -11.47
N PRO A 75 15.05 10.72 -10.65
CA PRO A 75 14.73 10.68 -9.22
C PRO A 75 13.28 10.30 -8.93
N LEU A 76 13.11 9.56 -7.85
CA LEU A 76 11.82 9.19 -7.28
C LEU A 76 11.17 10.38 -6.56
N GLU A 77 9.90 10.26 -6.21
CA GLU A 77 9.24 11.21 -5.34
C GLU A 77 9.82 11.10 -3.92
N TYR A 78 10.37 12.19 -3.40
CA TYR A 78 11.18 12.22 -2.18
C TYR A 78 10.44 11.74 -0.94
N THR A 79 9.15 12.05 -0.80
CA THR A 79 8.40 11.73 0.43
C THR A 79 8.21 10.23 0.62
N ASN A 80 8.08 9.46 -0.45
CA ASN A 80 7.91 8.01 -0.42
C ASN A 80 9.10 7.22 -0.96
N GLU A 81 10.20 7.89 -1.25
CA GLU A 81 11.41 7.26 -1.81
C GLU A 81 11.88 6.00 -1.06
N PRO A 82 11.93 5.96 0.30
CA PRO A 82 12.34 4.76 1.02
C PRO A 82 11.46 3.54 0.77
N TYR A 83 10.15 3.75 0.68
CA TYR A 83 9.20 2.71 0.31
C TYR A 83 9.38 2.29 -1.15
N ALA A 84 9.52 3.25 -2.05
CA ALA A 84 9.73 2.99 -3.47
C ALA A 84 11.01 2.18 -3.72
N ILE A 85 12.12 2.54 -3.08
CA ILE A 85 13.39 1.79 -3.15
C ILE A 85 13.21 0.35 -2.68
N ALA A 86 12.52 0.15 -1.56
CA ALA A 86 12.23 -1.21 -1.10
C ALA A 86 11.42 -2.00 -2.15
N LYS A 87 10.38 -1.41 -2.74
CA LYS A 87 9.59 -2.07 -3.78
C LYS A 87 10.38 -2.35 -5.06
N ILE A 88 11.27 -1.46 -5.48
CA ILE A 88 12.21 -1.69 -6.59
C ILE A 88 13.12 -2.90 -6.28
N ALA A 89 13.66 -2.96 -5.07
CA ALA A 89 14.49 -4.09 -4.66
C ALA A 89 13.74 -5.43 -4.74
N GLY A 90 12.48 -5.48 -4.29
CA GLY A 90 11.64 -6.69 -4.40
C GLY A 90 11.38 -7.12 -5.84
N LEU A 91 11.08 -6.15 -6.72
CA LEU A 91 10.93 -6.39 -8.15
C LEU A 91 12.23 -6.97 -8.74
N LYS A 92 13.37 -6.35 -8.44
CA LYS A 92 14.67 -6.82 -8.92
C LYS A 92 15.10 -8.16 -8.32
N MET A 93 14.67 -8.47 -7.11
CA MET A 93 14.82 -9.83 -6.56
C MET A 93 14.06 -10.86 -7.39
N CYS A 94 12.77 -10.64 -7.69
CA CYS A 94 11.99 -11.56 -8.53
C CYS A 94 12.67 -11.77 -9.91
N GLU A 95 13.08 -10.69 -10.57
CA GLU A 95 13.79 -10.75 -11.85
C GLU A 95 15.10 -11.56 -11.73
N SER A 96 15.90 -11.29 -10.71
CA SER A 96 17.19 -11.95 -10.51
C SER A 96 17.04 -13.44 -10.22
N PHE A 97 16.05 -13.84 -9.41
CA PHE A 97 15.76 -15.24 -9.16
C PHE A 97 15.29 -15.97 -10.42
N ASN A 98 14.47 -15.31 -11.26
CA ASN A 98 14.06 -15.88 -12.55
C ASN A 98 15.27 -16.11 -13.48
N LEU A 99 16.14 -15.11 -13.60
CA LEU A 99 17.31 -15.20 -14.47
C LEU A 99 18.33 -16.22 -14.00
N GLN A 100 18.58 -16.30 -12.71
CA GLN A 100 19.62 -17.16 -12.15
C GLN A 100 19.16 -18.61 -11.92
N TYR A 101 17.94 -18.79 -11.48
CA TYR A 101 17.44 -20.09 -11.00
C TYR A 101 16.26 -20.64 -11.83
N GLY A 102 15.77 -19.88 -12.82
CA GLY A 102 14.63 -20.30 -13.65
C GLY A 102 13.31 -20.34 -12.89
N THR A 103 13.16 -19.53 -11.83
CA THR A 103 11.87 -19.46 -11.11
C THR A 103 10.79 -18.77 -11.94
N ASN A 104 9.55 -18.87 -11.52
CA ASN A 104 8.41 -18.18 -12.15
C ASN A 104 7.82 -17.13 -11.19
N TYR A 105 8.60 -16.11 -10.90
CA TYR A 105 8.22 -15.02 -10.00
C TYR A 105 7.86 -13.79 -10.84
N ILE A 106 6.67 -13.27 -10.66
CA ILE A 106 6.18 -12.08 -11.37
C ILE A 106 5.96 -10.92 -10.40
N ALA A 107 6.35 -9.74 -10.83
CA ALA A 107 6.06 -8.50 -10.13
C ALA A 107 5.04 -7.68 -10.93
N VAL A 108 4.02 -7.17 -10.25
CA VAL A 108 3.01 -6.30 -10.85
C VAL A 108 2.95 -4.97 -10.08
N MET A 109 2.66 -3.90 -10.78
CA MET A 109 2.56 -2.54 -10.24
C MET A 109 1.10 -2.09 -10.22
N PRO A 110 0.32 -2.51 -9.20
CA PRO A 110 -1.05 -2.06 -9.08
C PRO A 110 -1.09 -0.55 -8.83
N THR A 111 -2.06 0.12 -9.39
CA THR A 111 -2.45 1.46 -8.98
C THR A 111 -3.09 1.42 -7.60
N ASN A 112 -3.46 2.57 -7.03
CA ASN A 112 -4.16 2.59 -5.75
C ASN A 112 -5.50 1.86 -5.87
N LEU A 113 -5.57 0.69 -5.25
CA LEU A 113 -6.76 -0.13 -5.17
C LEU A 113 -7.64 0.37 -4.02
N TYR A 114 -8.93 0.21 -4.14
CA TYR A 114 -9.90 0.52 -3.10
C TYR A 114 -11.03 -0.52 -3.11
N GLY A 115 -11.73 -0.68 -1.98
CA GLY A 115 -12.80 -1.65 -1.88
C GLY A 115 -13.53 -1.64 -0.54
N PRO A 116 -14.48 -2.58 -0.34
CA PRO A 116 -15.36 -2.58 0.84
C PRO A 116 -14.66 -2.69 2.20
N ASN A 117 -13.50 -3.31 2.26
CA ASN A 117 -12.74 -3.53 3.50
C ASN A 117 -11.48 -2.64 3.59
N ASP A 118 -11.48 -1.51 2.87
CA ASP A 118 -10.37 -0.57 2.89
C ASP A 118 -10.24 0.15 4.24
N ASN A 119 -9.11 0.82 4.44
CA ASN A 119 -8.92 1.72 5.56
C ASN A 119 -9.64 3.04 5.27
N PHE A 120 -10.77 3.28 5.94
CA PHE A 120 -11.56 4.51 5.82
C PHE A 120 -11.21 5.55 6.90
N HIS A 121 -10.02 5.51 7.48
CA HIS A 121 -9.59 6.52 8.45
C HIS A 121 -9.48 7.90 7.79
N LEU A 122 -10.03 8.94 8.42
CA LEU A 122 -10.16 10.27 7.78
C LEU A 122 -8.81 10.93 7.46
N GLU A 123 -7.74 10.58 8.18
CA GLU A 123 -6.41 11.19 8.01
C GLU A 123 -5.35 10.19 7.50
N ASN A 124 -5.42 8.93 7.93
CA ASN A 124 -4.37 7.94 7.68
C ASN A 124 -4.67 6.97 6.51
N SER A 125 -5.83 7.10 5.88
CA SER A 125 -6.18 6.31 4.70
C SER A 125 -5.70 6.95 3.40
N HIS A 126 -5.79 6.20 2.31
CA HIS A 126 -5.62 6.77 0.99
C HIS A 126 -6.74 7.77 0.66
N VAL A 127 -6.48 8.65 -0.32
CA VAL A 127 -7.37 9.78 -0.64
C VAL A 127 -8.80 9.34 -0.93
N LEU A 128 -9.00 8.33 -1.78
CA LEU A 128 -10.35 7.91 -2.20
C LEU A 128 -11.21 7.38 -1.04
N PRO A 129 -10.76 6.41 -0.22
CA PRO A 129 -11.54 5.95 0.93
C PRO A 129 -11.78 7.06 1.96
N ALA A 130 -10.81 7.97 2.21
CA ALA A 130 -11.05 9.13 3.07
C ALA A 130 -12.15 10.04 2.51
N MET A 131 -12.13 10.33 1.23
CA MET A 131 -13.15 11.16 0.58
C MET A 131 -14.53 10.51 0.61
N VAL A 132 -14.63 9.22 0.33
CA VAL A 132 -15.90 8.47 0.40
C VAL A 132 -16.53 8.62 1.79
N ARG A 133 -15.73 8.42 2.85
CA ARG A 133 -16.23 8.57 4.22
C ARG A 133 -16.59 10.01 4.55
N LYS A 134 -15.75 11.00 4.17
CA LYS A 134 -16.03 12.43 4.41
C LYS A 134 -17.32 12.87 3.72
N ILE A 135 -17.54 12.48 2.47
CA ILE A 135 -18.75 12.82 1.73
C ILE A 135 -19.98 12.15 2.35
N HIS A 136 -19.86 10.89 2.77
CA HIS A 136 -20.93 10.19 3.47
C HIS A 136 -21.34 10.90 4.76
N LEU A 137 -20.38 11.22 5.62
CA LEU A 137 -20.64 11.94 6.88
C LEU A 137 -21.22 13.32 6.63
N ALA A 138 -20.68 14.08 5.67
CA ALA A 138 -21.23 15.38 5.29
C ALA A 138 -22.69 15.27 4.83
N LYS A 139 -23.03 14.28 4.01
CA LYS A 139 -24.40 14.01 3.58
C LYS A 139 -25.31 13.72 4.77
N CYS A 140 -24.92 12.83 5.67
CA CYS A 140 -25.68 12.50 6.88
C CYS A 140 -25.94 13.74 7.74
N LEU A 141 -24.93 14.60 7.92
CA LEU A 141 -25.07 15.86 8.65
C LEU A 141 -26.08 16.83 7.96
N MET A 142 -25.99 16.96 6.64
CA MET A 142 -26.94 17.80 5.87
C MET A 142 -28.38 17.31 5.95
N GLU A 143 -28.58 16.01 6.05
CA GLU A 143 -29.89 15.36 6.16
C GLU A 143 -30.40 15.26 7.61
N GLY A 144 -29.59 15.64 8.59
CA GLY A 144 -29.90 15.52 10.01
C GLY A 144 -29.90 14.08 10.54
N ASP A 145 -29.27 13.15 9.80
CA ASP A 145 -29.17 11.74 10.21
C ASP A 145 -28.02 11.52 11.18
N TRP A 146 -28.21 12.00 12.40
CA TRP A 146 -27.26 11.84 13.49
C TRP A 146 -27.03 10.37 13.89
N ASN A 147 -28.01 9.49 13.65
CA ASN A 147 -27.84 8.07 13.94
C ASN A 147 -26.79 7.44 13.04
N ALA A 148 -26.81 7.77 11.76
CA ALA A 148 -25.79 7.30 10.81
C ALA A 148 -24.42 7.86 11.15
N VAL A 149 -24.32 9.16 11.53
CA VAL A 149 -23.05 9.80 11.95
C VAL A 149 -22.47 9.09 13.18
N ARG A 150 -23.27 8.90 14.24
CA ARG A 150 -22.84 8.20 15.46
C ARG A 150 -22.45 6.75 15.19
N LYS A 151 -23.20 6.04 14.38
CA LYS A 151 -22.87 4.67 13.98
C LYS A 151 -21.52 4.57 13.28
N ASP A 152 -21.22 5.49 12.36
CA ASP A 152 -19.92 5.53 11.66
C ASP A 152 -18.79 5.85 12.62
N LEU A 153 -18.93 6.87 13.48
CA LEU A 153 -17.90 7.28 14.44
C LEU A 153 -17.66 6.21 15.50
N ASN A 154 -18.70 5.50 15.96
CA ASN A 154 -18.53 4.35 16.87
C ASN A 154 -17.77 3.20 16.23
N ALA A 155 -18.04 2.92 14.96
CA ALA A 155 -17.35 1.86 14.22
C ALA A 155 -15.88 2.23 13.88
N ARG A 156 -15.62 3.51 13.67
CA ARG A 156 -14.32 4.05 13.25
C ARG A 156 -14.03 5.40 13.93
N PRO A 157 -13.69 5.40 15.22
CA PRO A 157 -13.41 6.64 15.96
C PRO A 157 -12.31 7.46 15.29
N VAL A 158 -12.39 8.78 15.42
CA VAL A 158 -11.38 9.71 14.92
C VAL A 158 -10.88 10.54 16.09
N GLU A 159 -9.61 10.43 16.41
CA GLU A 159 -9.01 11.02 17.60
C GLU A 159 -9.77 10.62 18.89
N GLN A 160 -10.43 11.58 19.53
CA GLN A 160 -11.23 11.35 20.73
C GLN A 160 -12.75 11.41 20.46
N VAL A 161 -13.16 11.42 19.19
CA VAL A 161 -14.57 11.49 18.80
C VAL A 161 -15.04 10.11 18.38
N ASP A 162 -15.88 9.51 19.19
CA ASP A 162 -16.37 8.14 19.04
C ASP A 162 -17.89 8.02 18.84
N GLY A 163 -18.59 9.09 18.61
CA GLY A 163 -20.05 9.10 18.42
C GLY A 163 -20.87 8.99 19.71
N THR A 164 -20.22 8.90 20.88
CA THR A 164 -20.90 8.89 22.19
C THR A 164 -21.03 10.29 22.78
N ALA A 165 -20.25 11.27 22.30
CA ALA A 165 -20.32 12.64 22.78
C ALA A 165 -21.71 13.25 22.48
N GLU A 166 -22.28 13.89 23.51
CA GLU A 166 -23.48 14.70 23.31
C GLU A 166 -23.17 15.94 22.46
N GLU A 167 -24.12 16.29 21.62
CA GLU A 167 -24.06 17.54 20.85
C GLU A 167 -23.98 18.73 21.81
N LYS A 168 -22.93 19.50 21.74
CA LYS A 168 -22.80 20.79 22.40
C LYS A 168 -22.89 21.91 21.39
#